data_d815ada8db2af78e485fef7e91fc1d00
#
_entry.id   d815ada8db2af78e485fef7e91fc1d00
#
_cell.length_a   1.000
_cell.length_b   1.000
_cell.length_c   1.000
_cell.angle_alpha   90.00
_cell.angle_beta   90.00
_cell.angle_gamma   90.00
#
_symmetry.space_group_name_H-M   'P 1'
#
loop_
_entity.id
_entity.type
_entity.pdbx_description
1 polymer ?
#
loop_
_entity_poly.entity_id
_entity_poly.type
_entity_poly.pdbx_seq_one_letter_code
_entity_poly.pdbx_strand_id
1 'polypeptide(L)'
;MPFFAQKHIKSAENRLVLGLFSLFLLFLQSCSPPPVLDELTTFENNRWHLDSAITVQWAPEDAEIPVFMGMYVRHLDDYPYNNLYLFRTIRSSQGVEYSDTVNIALADDLGRWNGTGMSTLKTVFAPIGGGAVRFKGDERYTLSIIHGMRDTVLTGIQDVIVKFEQAEN
;
A
#
# COMPACT_ATOMS: atom_id res chain seq x y z
N MET A 1 -27.67 9.69 -61.54
CA MET A 1 -27.11 10.53 -60.45
C MET A 1 -26.98 9.75 -59.14
N PRO A 2 -25.94 8.90 -58.93
CA PRO A 2 -25.73 8.28 -57.62
C PRO A 2 -24.38 8.64 -56.98
N PHE A 3 -23.57 9.56 -57.52
CA PHE A 3 -22.22 9.82 -57.04
C PHE A 3 -22.11 10.72 -55.79
N PHE A 4 -23.13 11.49 -55.46
CA PHE A 4 -23.11 12.42 -54.32
C PHE A 4 -23.44 11.74 -52.97
N ALA A 5 -24.24 10.69 -52.93
CA ALA A 5 -24.66 10.03 -51.70
C ALA A 5 -23.48 9.25 -51.00
N GLN A 6 -22.58 8.68 -51.79
CA GLN A 6 -21.48 7.84 -51.28
C GLN A 6 -20.37 8.64 -50.58
N LYS A 7 -20.21 9.91 -50.94
CA LYS A 7 -19.18 10.81 -50.32
C LYS A 7 -19.59 11.26 -48.92
N HIS A 8 -20.87 11.42 -48.63
CA HIS A 8 -21.36 11.84 -47.33
C HIS A 8 -21.34 10.71 -46.29
N ILE A 9 -21.59 9.47 -46.70
CA ILE A 9 -21.57 8.30 -45.81
C ILE A 9 -20.15 8.04 -45.31
N LYS A 10 -19.15 8.04 -46.17
CA LYS A 10 -17.73 7.88 -45.75
C LYS A 10 -17.24 9.01 -44.83
N SER A 11 -17.75 10.23 -44.99
CA SER A 11 -17.39 11.34 -44.08
C SER A 11 -18.02 11.20 -42.70
N ALA A 12 -19.21 10.64 -42.59
CA ALA A 12 -19.89 10.39 -41.31
C ALA A 12 -19.22 9.24 -40.55
N GLU A 13 -18.87 8.14 -41.23
CA GLU A 13 -18.14 7.02 -40.66
C GLU A 13 -16.76 7.44 -40.12
N ASN A 14 -16.00 8.23 -40.89
CA ASN A 14 -14.70 8.74 -40.45
C ASN A 14 -14.82 9.67 -39.23
N ARG A 15 -15.86 10.49 -39.14
CA ARG A 15 -16.10 11.33 -37.96
C ARG A 15 -16.47 10.52 -36.72
N LEU A 16 -17.25 9.44 -36.89
CA LEU A 16 -17.61 8.52 -35.81
C LEU A 16 -16.36 7.76 -35.30
N VAL A 17 -15.56 7.26 -36.21
CA VAL A 17 -14.30 6.56 -35.87
C VAL A 17 -13.32 7.51 -35.14
N LEU A 18 -13.17 8.75 -35.64
CA LEU A 18 -12.33 9.76 -34.98
C LEU A 18 -12.86 10.12 -33.58
N GLY A 19 -14.17 10.21 -33.42
CA GLY A 19 -14.83 10.47 -32.13
C GLY A 19 -14.60 9.33 -31.14
N LEU A 20 -14.76 8.08 -31.56
CA LEU A 20 -14.51 6.89 -30.74
C LEU A 20 -13.01 6.75 -30.37
N PHE A 21 -12.12 7.06 -31.32
CA PHE A 21 -10.67 7.05 -31.07
C PHE A 21 -10.24 8.16 -30.09
N SER A 22 -10.82 9.36 -30.21
CA SER A 22 -10.59 10.44 -29.26
C SER A 22 -11.12 10.11 -27.86
N LEU A 23 -12.29 9.48 -27.78
CA LEU A 23 -12.86 9.02 -26.51
C LEU A 23 -11.98 7.92 -25.86
N PHE A 24 -11.47 6.99 -26.67
CA PHE A 24 -10.56 5.92 -26.19
C PHE A 24 -9.24 6.49 -25.63
N LEU A 25 -8.68 7.54 -26.26
CA LEU A 25 -7.47 8.22 -25.78
C LEU A 25 -7.64 8.88 -24.41
N LEU A 26 -8.87 9.32 -24.06
CA LEU A 26 -9.15 9.91 -22.74
C LEU A 26 -9.10 8.89 -21.60
N PHE A 27 -9.29 7.60 -21.88
CA PHE A 27 -9.18 6.53 -20.88
C PHE A 27 -7.73 6.09 -20.57
N LEU A 28 -6.75 6.56 -21.32
CA LEU A 28 -5.34 6.18 -21.13
C LEU A 28 -4.60 7.07 -20.10
N GLN A 29 -5.27 8.06 -19.50
CA GLN A 29 -4.64 9.06 -18.62
C GLN A 29 -4.66 8.70 -17.13
N SER A 30 -5.07 7.49 -16.74
CA SER A 30 -5.10 7.08 -15.33
C SER A 30 -3.80 6.36 -14.94
N CYS A 31 -2.69 7.08 -14.92
CA CYS A 31 -1.44 6.58 -14.36
C CYS A 31 -1.20 7.29 -13.02
N SER A 32 -1.48 6.63 -11.89
CA SER A 32 -1.03 7.12 -10.59
C SER A 32 0.51 7.08 -10.57
N PRO A 33 1.18 8.06 -9.94
CA PRO A 33 2.63 8.01 -9.78
C PRO A 33 3.02 6.71 -9.06
N PRO A 34 4.19 6.14 -9.37
CA PRO A 34 4.66 4.95 -8.67
C PRO A 34 4.85 5.26 -7.17
N PRO A 35 4.68 4.27 -6.29
CA PRO A 35 4.96 4.45 -4.87
C PRO A 35 6.44 4.79 -4.67
N VAL A 36 6.73 5.58 -3.64
CA VAL A 36 8.10 5.91 -3.23
C VAL A 36 8.82 4.68 -2.70
N LEU A 37 8.04 3.79 -2.04
CA LEU A 37 8.49 2.52 -1.51
C LEU A 37 7.34 1.53 -1.55
N ASP A 38 7.64 0.28 -1.90
CA ASP A 38 6.68 -0.84 -1.84
C ASP A 38 7.46 -2.13 -1.55
N GLU A 39 7.45 -2.55 -0.28
CA GLU A 39 8.24 -3.67 0.22
C GLU A 39 7.35 -4.72 0.86
N LEU A 40 7.43 -5.94 0.34
CA LEU A 40 6.69 -7.11 0.83
C LEU A 40 7.59 -8.00 1.69
N THR A 41 7.16 -8.27 2.92
CA THR A 41 7.75 -9.29 3.78
C THR A 41 6.76 -10.44 3.97
N THR A 42 7.09 -11.61 3.47
CA THR A 42 6.29 -12.84 3.60
C THR A 42 6.85 -13.71 4.74
N PHE A 43 5.95 -14.28 5.54
CA PHE A 43 6.33 -15.17 6.63
C PHE A 43 6.17 -16.63 6.23
N GLU A 44 7.25 -17.41 6.40
CA GLU A 44 7.24 -18.83 6.08
C GLU A 44 6.17 -19.57 6.90
N ASN A 45 5.34 -20.36 6.21
CA ASN A 45 4.21 -21.09 6.80
C ASN A 45 3.24 -20.19 7.58
N ASN A 46 3.10 -18.91 7.20
CA ASN A 46 2.26 -17.90 7.87
C ASN A 46 2.60 -17.74 9.37
N ARG A 47 3.89 -17.78 9.71
CA ARG A 47 4.39 -17.75 11.08
C ARG A 47 5.38 -16.60 11.26
N TRP A 48 4.96 -15.58 11.98
CA TRP A 48 5.82 -14.44 12.32
C TRP A 48 6.46 -14.65 13.68
N HIS A 49 7.76 -14.78 13.71
CA HIS A 49 8.54 -14.93 14.96
C HIS A 49 8.82 -13.55 15.58
N LEU A 50 8.78 -13.48 16.92
CA LEU A 50 9.02 -12.26 17.69
C LEU A 50 10.40 -11.63 17.41
N ASP A 51 11.42 -12.44 17.18
CA ASP A 51 12.78 -12.04 16.86
C ASP A 51 13.02 -11.74 15.37
N SER A 52 11.99 -11.91 14.53
CA SER A 52 12.03 -11.63 13.09
C SER A 52 11.42 -10.27 12.79
N ALA A 53 12.20 -9.21 13.03
CA ALA A 53 11.77 -7.86 12.68
C ALA A 53 11.65 -7.69 11.16
N ILE A 54 10.55 -7.09 10.71
CA ILE A 54 10.48 -6.52 9.36
C ILE A 54 11.41 -5.31 9.34
N THR A 55 12.34 -5.28 8.38
CA THR A 55 13.30 -4.19 8.25
C THR A 55 13.27 -3.65 6.83
N VAL A 56 12.92 -2.39 6.68
CA VAL A 56 12.85 -1.69 5.40
C VAL A 56 13.83 -0.52 5.43
N GLN A 57 14.66 -0.40 4.42
CA GLN A 57 15.63 0.67 4.30
C GLN A 57 15.36 1.51 3.05
N TRP A 58 15.42 2.83 3.19
CA TRP A 58 15.29 3.74 2.07
C TRP A 58 16.16 4.98 2.25
N ALA A 59 16.41 5.65 1.14
CA ALA A 59 16.99 6.98 1.10
C ALA A 59 16.06 7.84 0.23
N PRO A 60 15.54 8.95 0.72
CA PRO A 60 14.69 9.84 -0.08
C PRO A 60 15.49 10.41 -1.27
N GLU A 61 14.93 10.31 -2.47
CA GLU A 61 15.51 10.96 -3.65
C GLU A 61 15.27 12.47 -3.65
N ASP A 62 14.12 12.89 -3.10
CA ASP A 62 13.74 14.29 -2.98
C ASP A 62 13.17 14.56 -1.57
N ALA A 63 13.87 15.40 -0.81
CA ALA A 63 13.48 15.79 0.54
C ALA A 63 12.24 16.71 0.59
N GLU A 64 11.91 17.38 -0.50
CA GLU A 64 10.78 18.31 -0.56
C GLU A 64 9.44 17.58 -0.76
N ILE A 65 9.45 16.35 -1.25
CA ILE A 65 8.24 15.57 -1.48
C ILE A 65 7.75 14.96 -0.17
N PRO A 66 6.58 15.38 0.34
CA PRO A 66 5.99 14.74 1.51
C PRO A 66 5.46 13.34 1.12
N VAL A 67 5.60 12.37 2.01
CA VAL A 67 5.14 11.01 1.81
C VAL A 67 4.16 10.58 2.91
N PHE A 68 3.11 9.88 2.52
CA PHE A 68 2.30 9.09 3.43
C PHE A 68 2.91 7.70 3.56
N MET A 69 3.09 7.28 4.81
CA MET A 69 3.57 5.95 5.13
C MET A 69 2.41 5.09 5.60
N GLY A 70 2.32 3.90 5.06
CA GLY A 70 1.33 2.92 5.45
C GLY A 70 1.85 1.50 5.39
N MET A 71 1.07 0.60 5.96
CA MET A 71 1.31 -0.82 5.86
C MET A 71 0.00 -1.57 5.66
N TYR A 72 0.07 -2.68 4.95
CA TYR A 72 -1.03 -3.63 4.80
C TYR A 72 -0.63 -4.92 5.50
N VAL A 73 -1.45 -5.35 6.44
CA VAL A 73 -1.31 -6.65 7.10
C VAL A 73 -2.24 -7.63 6.41
N ARG A 74 -1.70 -8.74 5.91
CA ARG A 74 -2.50 -9.83 5.36
C ARG A 74 -2.48 -11.02 6.30
N HIS A 75 -3.68 -11.38 6.77
CA HIS A 75 -3.86 -12.49 7.71
C HIS A 75 -4.91 -13.48 7.21
N LEU A 76 -4.82 -14.68 7.70
CA LEU A 76 -5.75 -15.77 7.41
C LEU A 76 -6.91 -15.78 8.42
N ASP A 77 -7.99 -16.49 8.07
CA ASP A 77 -9.17 -16.64 8.94
C ASP A 77 -8.87 -17.44 10.21
N ASP A 78 -7.77 -18.20 10.25
CA ASP A 78 -7.31 -18.97 11.42
C ASP A 78 -6.37 -18.16 12.34
N TYR A 79 -6.18 -16.88 12.09
CA TYR A 79 -5.46 -15.98 13.00
C TYR A 79 -6.17 -15.96 14.37
N PRO A 80 -5.46 -16.22 15.49
CA PRO A 80 -6.13 -16.52 16.76
C PRO A 80 -6.62 -15.29 17.53
N TYR A 81 -6.37 -14.06 17.06
CA TYR A 81 -6.69 -12.83 17.78
C TYR A 81 -7.54 -11.89 16.93
N ASN A 82 -8.29 -11.01 17.58
CA ASN A 82 -9.07 -9.96 16.91
C ASN A 82 -8.24 -8.68 16.65
N ASN A 83 -6.99 -8.64 17.10
CA ASN A 83 -6.12 -7.48 16.95
C ASN A 83 -4.66 -7.90 16.75
N LEU A 84 -3.83 -6.92 16.38
CA LEU A 84 -2.38 -7.08 16.24
C LEU A 84 -1.68 -5.87 16.85
N TYR A 85 -0.88 -6.11 17.89
CA TYR A 85 0.03 -5.09 18.44
C TYR A 85 1.35 -5.10 17.69
N LEU A 86 1.83 -3.91 17.29
CA LEU A 86 3.12 -3.74 16.65
C LEU A 86 3.90 -2.63 17.33
N PHE A 87 5.20 -2.83 17.48
CA PHE A 87 6.19 -1.80 17.77
C PHE A 87 6.84 -1.38 16.47
N ARG A 88 6.81 -0.07 16.15
CA ARG A 88 7.37 0.49 14.92
C ARG A 88 8.37 1.56 15.26
N THR A 89 9.55 1.50 14.63
CA THR A 89 10.62 2.48 14.89
C THR A 89 11.28 2.86 13.57
N ILE A 90 11.42 4.17 13.31
CA ILE A 90 12.20 4.71 12.21
C ILE A 90 13.47 5.33 12.80
N ARG A 91 14.61 4.94 12.25
CA ARG A 91 15.94 5.44 12.61
C ARG A 91 16.64 6.04 11.42
N SER A 92 17.44 7.07 11.67
CA SER A 92 18.42 7.62 10.76
C SER A 92 19.82 7.50 11.36
N SER A 93 20.83 8.05 10.72
CA SER A 93 22.17 8.20 11.29
C SER A 93 22.19 9.09 12.54
N GLN A 94 21.17 9.95 12.70
CA GLN A 94 21.02 10.86 13.83
C GLN A 94 20.34 10.21 15.06
N GLY A 95 19.77 9.03 14.90
CA GLY A 95 19.10 8.29 15.98
C GLY A 95 17.68 7.89 15.66
N VAL A 96 16.82 7.88 16.69
CA VAL A 96 15.39 7.55 16.52
C VAL A 96 14.62 8.79 16.07
N GLU A 97 14.03 8.74 14.88
CA GLU A 97 13.20 9.80 14.31
C GLU A 97 11.72 9.63 14.68
N TYR A 98 11.28 8.38 14.80
CA TYR A 98 9.90 8.03 15.13
C TYR A 98 9.85 6.69 15.85
N SER A 99 8.96 6.58 16.83
CA SER A 99 8.66 5.30 17.49
C SER A 99 7.23 5.33 18.02
N ASP A 100 6.48 4.27 17.76
CA ASP A 100 5.15 4.10 18.31
C ASP A 100 4.82 2.63 18.63
N THR A 101 3.68 2.47 19.30
CA THR A 101 3.01 1.19 19.49
C THR A 101 1.60 1.33 18.94
N VAL A 102 1.25 0.50 17.97
CA VAL A 102 -0.08 0.49 17.36
C VAL A 102 -0.82 -0.79 17.71
N ASN A 103 -2.12 -0.66 17.96
CA ASN A 103 -3.06 -1.76 18.06
C ASN A 103 -3.97 -1.73 16.81
N ILE A 104 -3.78 -2.68 15.91
CA ILE A 104 -4.56 -2.82 14.69
C ILE A 104 -5.73 -3.75 14.98
N ALA A 105 -6.97 -3.24 14.87
CA ALA A 105 -8.17 -4.05 14.98
C ALA A 105 -8.35 -4.89 13.70
N LEU A 106 -8.13 -6.19 13.79
CA LEU A 106 -8.30 -7.14 12.68
C LEU A 106 -9.72 -7.70 12.61
N ALA A 107 -10.45 -7.70 13.71
CA ALA A 107 -11.87 -8.05 13.74
C ALA A 107 -12.67 -7.03 14.57
N ASP A 108 -13.97 -6.98 14.34
CA ASP A 108 -14.91 -6.22 15.15
C ASP A 108 -15.31 -6.95 16.45
N ASP A 109 -16.14 -6.29 17.27
CA ASP A 109 -16.61 -6.84 18.56
C ASP A 109 -17.48 -8.10 18.41
N LEU A 110 -17.99 -8.38 17.22
CA LEU A 110 -18.75 -9.59 16.90
C LEU A 110 -17.87 -10.71 16.30
N GLY A 111 -16.56 -10.50 16.23
CA GLY A 111 -15.60 -11.44 15.66
C GLY A 111 -15.59 -11.49 14.13
N ARG A 112 -16.17 -10.51 13.44
CA ARG A 112 -16.13 -10.44 11.99
C ARG A 112 -14.84 -9.75 11.57
N TRP A 113 -14.12 -10.37 10.63
CA TRP A 113 -12.87 -9.82 10.14
C TRP A 113 -13.06 -8.45 9.46
N ASN A 114 -12.22 -7.51 9.85
CA ASN A 114 -12.08 -6.21 9.19
C ASN A 114 -11.28 -6.33 7.89
N GLY A 115 -11.29 -5.25 7.10
CA GLY A 115 -10.52 -5.19 5.87
C GLY A 115 -11.20 -5.83 4.67
N THR A 116 -10.44 -5.98 3.60
CA THR A 116 -10.90 -6.50 2.31
C THR A 116 -10.20 -7.81 2.00
N GLY A 117 -10.82 -8.64 1.18
CA GLY A 117 -10.19 -9.88 0.72
C GLY A 117 -11.20 -10.91 0.27
N MET A 118 -10.70 -11.89 -0.49
CA MET A 118 -11.50 -13.02 -0.95
C MET A 118 -11.10 -14.29 -0.19
N SER A 119 -12.07 -15.15 0.05
CA SER A 119 -11.85 -16.41 0.78
C SER A 119 -11.24 -16.17 2.17
N THR A 120 -10.22 -16.91 2.54
CA THR A 120 -9.60 -16.95 3.87
C THR A 120 -8.59 -15.84 4.12
N LEU A 121 -8.15 -15.09 3.10
CA LEU A 121 -7.15 -14.04 3.24
C LEU A 121 -7.83 -12.67 3.40
N LYS A 122 -7.48 -11.94 4.44
CA LYS A 122 -7.94 -10.57 4.73
C LYS A 122 -6.77 -9.60 4.73
N THR A 123 -7.00 -8.41 4.19
CA THR A 123 -6.03 -7.31 4.12
C THR A 123 -6.54 -6.14 4.93
N VAL A 124 -5.79 -5.72 5.93
CA VAL A 124 -6.10 -4.57 6.77
C VAL A 124 -5.03 -3.51 6.60
N PHE A 125 -5.44 -2.27 6.34
CA PHE A 125 -4.53 -1.12 6.25
C PHE A 125 -4.31 -0.51 7.64
N ALA A 126 -3.06 -0.14 7.93
CA ALA A 126 -2.67 0.64 9.10
C ALA A 126 -1.70 1.76 8.71
N PRO A 127 -1.99 3.02 9.01
CA PRO A 127 -1.07 4.11 8.75
C PRO A 127 0.17 4.02 9.66
N ILE A 128 1.30 4.55 9.19
CA ILE A 128 2.51 4.77 9.97
C ILE A 128 2.64 6.28 10.20
N GLY A 129 2.55 6.72 11.45
CA GLY A 129 2.50 8.15 11.78
C GLY A 129 1.12 8.78 11.61
N GLY A 130 1.03 10.09 11.86
CA GLY A 130 -0.24 10.85 11.89
C GLY A 130 -0.55 11.65 10.62
N GLY A 131 0.28 11.54 9.57
CA GLY A 131 0.10 12.31 8.34
C GLY A 131 1.30 12.19 7.40
N ALA A 132 1.35 13.07 6.41
CA ALA A 132 2.47 13.12 5.48
C ALA A 132 3.73 13.66 6.18
N VAL A 133 4.86 13.05 5.91
CA VAL A 133 6.17 13.38 6.50
C VAL A 133 7.16 13.71 5.39
N ARG A 134 8.01 14.74 5.62
CA ARG A 134 9.19 15.00 4.79
C ARG A 134 10.41 14.42 5.46
N PHE A 135 11.18 13.67 4.71
CA PHE A 135 12.46 13.12 5.14
C PHE A 135 13.59 14.01 4.62
N LYS A 136 14.69 14.08 5.37
CA LYS A 136 15.88 14.81 4.92
C LYS A 136 16.52 14.06 3.74
N GLY A 137 16.92 14.78 2.71
CA GLY A 137 17.74 14.24 1.62
C GLY A 137 19.12 13.80 2.11
N ASP A 138 19.78 12.97 1.34
CA ASP A 138 21.12 12.43 1.62
C ASP A 138 21.23 11.63 2.95
N GLU A 139 20.10 11.26 3.53
CA GLU A 139 20.01 10.49 4.77
C GLU A 139 19.42 9.09 4.46
N ARG A 140 19.93 8.07 5.14
CA ARG A 140 19.40 6.72 5.07
C ARG A 140 18.53 6.45 6.29
N TYR A 141 17.33 5.97 6.03
CA TYR A 141 16.36 5.60 7.05
C TYR A 141 16.16 4.10 7.10
N THR A 142 15.83 3.60 8.29
CA THR A 142 15.48 2.21 8.53
C THR A 142 14.21 2.17 9.36
N LEU A 143 13.14 1.58 8.81
CA LEU A 143 11.94 1.21 9.54
C LEU A 143 12.11 -0.22 10.05
N SER A 144 11.87 -0.41 11.34
CA SER A 144 11.79 -1.71 11.99
C SER A 144 10.39 -1.92 12.55
N ILE A 145 9.78 -3.07 12.28
CA ILE A 145 8.47 -3.46 12.78
C ILE A 145 8.58 -4.83 13.44
N ILE A 146 8.12 -4.92 14.69
CA ILE A 146 8.10 -6.16 15.48
C ILE A 146 6.69 -6.33 16.05
N HIS A 147 6.15 -7.55 16.06
CA HIS A 147 4.86 -7.76 16.72
C HIS A 147 5.02 -7.72 18.26
N GLY A 148 4.04 -7.13 18.93
CA GLY A 148 3.98 -7.02 20.40
C GLY A 148 2.97 -7.98 21.03
N MET A 149 2.63 -9.07 20.32
CA MET A 149 1.73 -10.10 20.86
C MET A 149 2.46 -10.98 21.86
N ARG A 150 1.70 -11.67 22.72
CA ARG A 150 2.27 -12.52 23.79
C ARG A 150 2.95 -13.79 23.27
N ASP A 151 2.54 -14.27 22.11
CA ASP A 151 3.11 -15.47 21.50
C ASP A 151 4.47 -15.15 20.89
N THR A 152 5.43 -16.02 21.14
CA THR A 152 6.77 -15.96 20.49
C THR A 152 6.66 -16.18 18.99
N VAL A 153 5.71 -17.00 18.55
CA VAL A 153 5.42 -17.29 17.15
C VAL A 153 3.96 -17.00 16.88
N LEU A 154 3.70 -15.98 16.13
CA LEU A 154 2.34 -15.56 15.75
C LEU A 154 1.95 -16.29 14.46
N THR A 155 0.93 -17.15 14.55
CA THR A 155 0.41 -17.91 13.39
C THR A 155 -0.69 -17.15 12.68
N GLY A 156 -0.91 -17.42 11.39
CA GLY A 156 -1.99 -16.83 10.61
C GLY A 156 -1.67 -15.46 10.02
N ILE A 157 -0.48 -14.90 10.20
CA ILE A 157 -0.03 -13.72 9.45
C ILE A 157 0.75 -14.20 8.22
N GLN A 158 0.19 -13.94 7.03
CA GLN A 158 0.82 -14.36 5.78
C GLN A 158 1.97 -13.45 5.41
N ASP A 159 1.74 -12.15 5.43
CA ASP A 159 2.74 -11.14 5.07
C ASP A 159 2.34 -9.73 5.50
N VAL A 160 3.29 -8.83 5.36
CA VAL A 160 3.12 -7.38 5.55
C VAL A 160 3.73 -6.65 4.36
N ILE A 161 2.98 -5.71 3.81
CA ILE A 161 3.43 -4.80 2.75
C ILE A 161 3.63 -3.42 3.40
N VAL A 162 4.83 -2.88 3.33
CA VAL A 162 5.12 -1.49 3.71
C VAL A 162 5.10 -0.65 2.44
N LYS A 163 4.28 0.39 2.43
CA LYS A 163 4.09 1.24 1.25
C LYS A 163 4.18 2.72 1.61
N PHE A 164 4.99 3.46 0.87
CA PHE A 164 5.10 4.91 0.97
C PHE A 164 4.64 5.53 -0.33
N GLU A 165 3.72 6.47 -0.24
CA GLU A 165 3.11 7.16 -1.38
C GLU A 165 3.36 8.65 -1.27
N GLN A 166 3.56 9.33 -2.40
CA GLN A 166 3.63 10.78 -2.41
C GLN A 166 2.32 11.35 -1.91
N ALA A 167 2.38 12.32 -0.99
CA ALA A 167 1.20 13.04 -0.59
C ALA A 167 0.78 13.99 -1.72
N GLU A 168 -0.45 13.86 -2.17
CA GLU A 168 -1.03 14.83 -3.09
C GLU A 168 -1.16 16.19 -2.38
N ASN A 169 -0.81 17.28 -3.09
CA ASN A 169 -0.92 18.65 -2.60
C ASN A 169 -2.37 19.14 -2.63
#